data_737da42a07f9d4b90868461cc3182179
#
_entry.id   737da42a07f9d4b90868461cc3182179
#
_cell.length_a   1.000
_cell.length_b   1.000
_cell.length_c   1.000
_cell.angle_alpha   90.00
_cell.angle_beta   90.00
_cell.angle_gamma   90.00
#
_symmetry.space_group_name_H-M   'P 1'
#
loop_
_entity.id
_entity.type
_entity.pdbx_description
1 polymer ?
#
loop_
_entity_poly.entity_id
_entity_poly.type
_entity_poly.pdbx_seq_one_letter_code
_entity_poly.pdbx_strand_id
1 'polypeptide(L)'
;MTDDQTQSGKPAVAILLAAGAGSRFGGGKLLHPLEDGAAIAAHAARHLLEAGLEVTAVVRPGDFPVAELLEQEGCMVTYCPEAAQGMGVSLAHGVSQTRDAGGWIVALADMPRIRPITIQRVTQALAAGAAIVAPSYQGDRGHPVGFGQRYRHELQALTGDSGARAIVQRNQALVQLIEGDDPGVLLDIDRRSDLTRLMSH
;
A
#
# COMPACT_ATOMS: atom_id res chain seq x y z
N MET A 1 -13.22 -18.98 36.68
CA MET A 1 -13.27 -19.32 35.25
C MET A 1 -13.59 -18.05 34.53
N THR A 2 -12.58 -17.31 34.15
CA THR A 2 -12.66 -16.07 33.39
C THR A 2 -12.42 -16.46 31.96
N ASP A 3 -13.51 -16.43 31.13
CA ASP A 3 -13.41 -16.53 29.69
C ASP A 3 -12.62 -15.31 29.16
N ASP A 4 -11.34 -15.53 28.92
CA ASP A 4 -10.50 -14.67 28.12
C ASP A 4 -10.89 -14.90 26.66
N GLN A 5 -12.00 -14.28 26.23
CA GLN A 5 -12.35 -14.13 24.84
C GLN A 5 -11.36 -13.13 24.25
N THR A 6 -10.23 -13.63 23.78
CA THR A 6 -9.42 -12.97 22.76
C THR A 6 -10.35 -12.58 21.63
N GLN A 7 -10.80 -11.34 21.61
CA GLN A 7 -11.45 -10.74 20.45
C GLN A 7 -10.40 -10.75 19.32
N SER A 8 -10.37 -11.85 18.58
CA SER A 8 -9.68 -11.91 17.28
C SER A 8 -10.37 -10.89 16.38
N GLY A 9 -9.87 -9.65 16.39
CA GLY A 9 -10.33 -8.61 15.49
C GLY A 9 -10.19 -9.10 14.05
N LYS A 10 -11.09 -8.65 13.15
CA LYS A 10 -10.97 -8.94 11.72
C LYS A 10 -9.55 -8.59 11.24
N PRO A 11 -8.96 -9.37 10.32
CA PRO A 11 -7.61 -9.10 9.80
C PRO A 11 -7.56 -7.77 9.04
N ALA A 12 -6.38 -7.17 8.99
CA ALA A 12 -6.13 -6.06 8.10
C ALA A 12 -6.02 -6.56 6.65
N VAL A 13 -6.42 -5.71 5.70
CA VAL A 13 -6.25 -5.95 4.26
C VAL A 13 -5.30 -4.93 3.65
N ALA A 14 -4.61 -5.31 2.57
CA ALA A 14 -3.79 -4.37 1.81
C ALA A 14 -4.62 -3.65 0.74
N ILE A 15 -4.46 -2.32 0.67
CA ILE A 15 -4.91 -1.51 -0.46
C ILE A 15 -3.68 -1.16 -1.29
N LEU A 16 -3.57 -1.77 -2.47
CA LEU A 16 -2.49 -1.52 -3.41
C LEU A 16 -2.93 -0.44 -4.41
N LEU A 17 -2.36 0.76 -4.30
CA LEU A 17 -2.70 1.88 -5.16
C LEU A 17 -1.95 1.76 -6.50
N ALA A 18 -2.68 1.40 -7.54
CA ALA A 18 -2.18 1.18 -8.91
C ALA A 18 -2.87 2.07 -9.96
N ALA A 19 -3.60 3.12 -9.53
CA ALA A 19 -4.37 3.99 -10.42
C ALA A 19 -3.59 5.20 -10.97
N GLY A 20 -2.31 5.35 -10.62
CA GLY A 20 -1.47 6.46 -11.06
C GLY A 20 -1.19 6.46 -12.56
N ALA A 21 -1.20 7.64 -13.19
CA ALA A 21 -0.99 7.78 -14.64
C ALA A 21 0.45 7.49 -15.12
N GLY A 22 1.45 7.51 -14.23
CA GLY A 22 2.85 7.27 -14.58
C GLY A 22 3.42 8.25 -15.61
N SER A 23 2.90 9.47 -15.70
CA SER A 23 3.23 10.45 -16.75
C SER A 23 4.71 10.84 -16.78
N ARG A 24 5.36 10.97 -15.62
CA ARG A 24 6.80 11.28 -15.50
C ARG A 24 7.70 10.15 -15.98
N PHE A 25 7.21 8.92 -15.95
CA PHE A 25 7.90 7.74 -16.45
C PHE A 25 7.81 7.61 -17.97
N GLY A 26 6.83 8.26 -18.58
CA GLY A 26 6.53 8.17 -20.00
C GLY A 26 5.47 7.13 -20.35
N GLY A 27 4.67 6.71 -19.37
CA GLY A 27 3.62 5.70 -19.54
C GLY A 27 4.11 4.26 -19.28
N GLY A 28 3.18 3.36 -19.00
CA GLY A 28 3.44 1.94 -18.80
C GLY A 28 4.34 1.59 -17.61
N LYS A 29 4.49 2.49 -16.62
CA LYS A 29 5.37 2.33 -15.47
C LYS A 29 5.15 1.00 -14.74
N LEU A 30 3.91 0.73 -14.38
CA LEU A 30 3.57 -0.43 -13.55
C LEU A 30 3.80 -1.77 -14.26
N LEU A 31 3.77 -1.78 -15.60
CA LEU A 31 4.04 -2.95 -16.44
C LEU A 31 5.51 -3.07 -16.85
N HIS A 32 6.36 -2.07 -16.49
CA HIS A 32 7.76 -2.11 -16.85
C HIS A 32 8.47 -3.28 -16.15
N PRO A 33 9.19 -4.16 -16.89
CA PRO A 33 9.89 -5.28 -16.30
C PRO A 33 11.12 -4.80 -15.51
N LEU A 34 11.41 -5.43 -14.39
CA LEU A 34 12.66 -5.35 -13.67
C LEU A 34 13.64 -6.41 -14.19
N GLU A 35 14.80 -6.56 -13.54
CA GLU A 35 15.90 -7.45 -14.00
C GLU A 35 15.50 -8.92 -14.14
N ASP A 36 14.60 -9.39 -13.29
CA ASP A 36 14.04 -10.76 -13.33
C ASP A 36 12.92 -10.96 -14.35
N GLY A 37 12.58 -9.91 -15.10
CA GLY A 37 11.51 -9.90 -16.09
C GLY A 37 10.11 -9.67 -15.54
N ALA A 38 9.92 -9.64 -14.22
CA ALA A 38 8.62 -9.35 -13.62
C ALA A 38 8.34 -7.84 -13.60
N ALA A 39 7.08 -7.46 -13.77
CA ALA A 39 6.64 -6.07 -13.79
C ALA A 39 6.77 -5.40 -12.40
N ILE A 40 6.98 -4.08 -12.37
CA ILE A 40 7.05 -3.29 -11.13
C ILE A 40 5.87 -3.58 -10.20
N ALA A 41 4.64 -3.53 -10.72
CA ALA A 41 3.44 -3.76 -9.92
C ALA A 41 3.32 -5.22 -9.43
N ALA A 42 3.84 -6.19 -10.21
CA ALA A 42 3.85 -7.59 -9.80
C ALA A 42 4.69 -7.81 -8.54
N HIS A 43 5.88 -7.18 -8.45
CA HIS A 43 6.71 -7.25 -7.25
C HIS A 43 6.00 -6.68 -6.02
N ALA A 44 5.40 -5.49 -6.15
CA ALA A 44 4.68 -4.87 -5.03
C ALA A 44 3.50 -5.74 -4.56
N ALA A 45 2.76 -6.35 -5.49
CA ALA A 45 1.66 -7.26 -5.20
C ALA A 45 2.14 -8.54 -4.49
N ARG A 46 3.16 -9.21 -5.05
CA ARG A 46 3.74 -10.44 -4.49
C ARG A 46 4.22 -10.26 -3.06
N HIS A 47 4.94 -9.17 -2.77
CA HIS A 47 5.46 -8.91 -1.42
C HIS A 47 4.34 -8.70 -0.39
N LEU A 48 3.20 -8.11 -0.77
CA LEU A 48 2.03 -8.00 0.10
C LEU A 48 1.37 -9.37 0.34
N LEU A 49 1.22 -10.19 -0.72
CA LEU A 49 0.67 -11.54 -0.64
C LEU A 49 1.58 -12.46 0.19
N GLU A 50 2.91 -12.42 -0.02
CA GLU A 50 3.90 -13.16 0.76
C GLU A 50 3.92 -12.74 2.24
N ALA A 51 3.55 -11.50 2.53
CA ALA A 51 3.34 -11.04 3.90
C ALA A 51 2.06 -11.59 4.56
N GLY A 52 1.25 -12.35 3.82
CA GLY A 52 0.03 -13.00 4.30
C GLY A 52 -1.21 -12.11 4.26
N LEU A 53 -1.21 -11.05 3.45
CA LEU A 53 -2.35 -10.13 3.32
C LEU A 53 -3.25 -10.50 2.15
N GLU A 54 -4.56 -10.33 2.32
CA GLU A 54 -5.47 -10.15 1.20
C GLU A 54 -5.21 -8.79 0.56
N VAL A 55 -5.08 -8.75 -0.77
CA VAL A 55 -4.72 -7.53 -1.50
C VAL A 55 -5.87 -7.08 -2.39
N THR A 56 -6.36 -5.85 -2.15
CA THR A 56 -7.28 -5.17 -3.06
C THR A 56 -6.50 -4.11 -3.83
N ALA A 57 -6.33 -4.34 -5.12
CA ALA A 57 -5.66 -3.43 -6.03
C ALA A 57 -6.65 -2.43 -6.62
N VAL A 58 -6.36 -1.15 -6.46
CA VAL A 58 -7.18 -0.07 -7.03
C VAL A 58 -6.53 0.40 -8.33
N VAL A 59 -7.24 0.22 -9.45
CA VAL A 59 -6.81 0.61 -10.79
C VAL A 59 -7.71 1.70 -11.35
N ARG A 60 -7.24 2.43 -12.36
CA ARG A 60 -8.09 3.37 -13.11
C ARG A 60 -8.88 2.65 -14.18
N PRO A 61 -10.06 3.15 -14.58
CA PRO A 61 -10.81 2.61 -15.71
C PRO A 61 -9.97 2.62 -16.99
N GLY A 62 -10.05 1.53 -17.76
CA GLY A 62 -9.35 1.39 -19.04
C GLY A 62 -7.91 0.89 -18.93
N ASP A 63 -7.33 0.75 -17.75
CA ASP A 63 -5.99 0.17 -17.56
C ASP A 63 -6.08 -1.36 -17.41
N PHE A 64 -6.69 -2.00 -18.40
CA PHE A 64 -6.90 -3.46 -18.41
C PHE A 64 -5.59 -4.27 -18.28
N PRO A 65 -4.46 -3.87 -18.91
CA PRO A 65 -3.22 -4.65 -18.75
C PRO A 65 -2.69 -4.67 -17.32
N VAL A 66 -2.82 -3.56 -16.57
CA VAL A 66 -2.43 -3.52 -15.15
C VAL A 66 -3.40 -4.34 -14.30
N ALA A 67 -4.71 -4.26 -14.59
CA ALA A 67 -5.71 -5.04 -13.90
C ALA A 67 -5.47 -6.55 -14.08
N GLU A 68 -5.31 -7.01 -15.33
CA GLU A 68 -5.03 -8.41 -15.66
C GLU A 68 -3.76 -8.91 -14.99
N LEU A 69 -2.68 -8.13 -15.00
CA LEU A 69 -1.45 -8.47 -14.29
C LEU A 69 -1.71 -8.70 -12.80
N LEU A 70 -2.41 -7.78 -12.14
CA LEU A 70 -2.63 -7.86 -10.69
C LEU A 70 -3.61 -8.98 -10.31
N GLU A 71 -4.60 -9.28 -11.16
CA GLU A 71 -5.47 -10.45 -11.01
C GLU A 71 -4.68 -11.77 -11.14
N GLN A 72 -3.75 -11.87 -12.10
CA GLN A 72 -2.88 -13.03 -12.28
C GLN A 72 -1.94 -13.24 -11.09
N GLU A 73 -1.52 -12.16 -10.41
CA GLU A 73 -0.75 -12.25 -9.17
C GLU A 73 -1.60 -12.66 -7.96
N GLY A 74 -2.92 -12.69 -8.06
CA GLY A 74 -3.84 -13.10 -6.99
C GLY A 74 -4.47 -11.95 -6.21
N CYS A 75 -4.39 -10.71 -6.70
CA CYS A 75 -5.08 -9.57 -6.11
C CYS A 75 -6.55 -9.54 -6.51
N MET A 76 -7.41 -9.05 -5.61
CA MET A 76 -8.74 -8.57 -5.98
C MET A 76 -8.59 -7.20 -6.63
N VAL A 77 -9.12 -7.02 -7.85
CA VAL A 77 -9.02 -5.74 -8.57
C VAL A 77 -10.33 -4.97 -8.46
N THR A 78 -10.23 -3.66 -8.23
CA THR A 78 -11.36 -2.74 -8.29
C THR A 78 -11.02 -1.50 -9.11
N TYR A 79 -11.97 -1.06 -9.94
CA TYR A 79 -11.80 0.13 -10.78
C TYR A 79 -12.34 1.35 -10.04
N CYS A 80 -11.49 2.38 -9.86
CA CYS A 80 -11.90 3.66 -9.30
C CYS A 80 -12.29 4.64 -10.42
N PRO A 81 -13.58 4.94 -10.62
CA PRO A 81 -14.04 5.81 -11.71
C PRO A 81 -13.41 7.21 -11.66
N GLU A 82 -13.24 7.75 -10.47
CA GLU A 82 -12.71 9.08 -10.22
C GLU A 82 -11.19 9.11 -9.95
N ALA A 83 -10.44 8.07 -10.30
CA ALA A 83 -8.99 7.97 -10.03
C ALA A 83 -8.18 9.18 -10.55
N ALA A 84 -8.65 9.83 -11.62
CA ALA A 84 -8.04 11.04 -12.17
C ALA A 84 -8.09 12.25 -11.21
N GLN A 85 -8.95 12.22 -10.19
CA GLN A 85 -9.06 13.28 -9.18
C GLN A 85 -7.98 13.17 -8.09
N GLY A 86 -7.18 12.09 -8.10
CA GLY A 86 -6.02 11.95 -7.25
C GLY A 86 -5.95 10.70 -6.39
N MET A 87 -4.82 10.56 -5.72
CA MET A 87 -4.49 9.37 -4.90
C MET A 87 -5.48 9.20 -3.72
N GLY A 88 -5.93 10.30 -3.12
CA GLY A 88 -6.87 10.25 -1.99
C GLY A 88 -8.20 9.61 -2.38
N VAL A 89 -8.71 9.93 -3.58
CA VAL A 89 -9.94 9.33 -4.11
C VAL A 89 -9.77 7.84 -4.37
N SER A 90 -8.64 7.42 -4.92
CA SER A 90 -8.32 6.02 -5.14
C SER A 90 -8.24 5.24 -3.83
N LEU A 91 -7.62 5.82 -2.78
CA LEU A 91 -7.56 5.20 -1.47
C LEU A 91 -8.94 5.09 -0.83
N ALA A 92 -9.74 6.16 -0.85
CA ALA A 92 -11.11 6.17 -0.33
C ALA A 92 -11.98 5.09 -1.01
N HIS A 93 -11.82 4.94 -2.34
CA HIS A 93 -12.49 3.89 -3.10
C HIS A 93 -12.09 2.49 -2.58
N GLY A 94 -10.79 2.18 -2.48
CA GLY A 94 -10.30 0.88 -2.00
C GLY A 94 -10.80 0.54 -0.60
N VAL A 95 -10.76 1.50 0.33
CA VAL A 95 -11.31 1.35 1.69
C VAL A 95 -12.81 1.08 1.66
N SER A 96 -13.56 1.69 0.74
CA SER A 96 -15.00 1.47 0.59
C SER A 96 -15.34 0.07 0.09
N GLN A 97 -14.47 -0.56 -0.70
CA GLN A 97 -14.65 -1.94 -1.17
C GLN A 97 -14.31 -2.99 -0.10
N THR A 98 -13.55 -2.63 0.94
CA THR A 98 -13.06 -3.52 1.99
C THR A 98 -13.69 -3.21 3.36
N ARG A 99 -15.04 -3.07 3.40
CA ARG A 99 -15.79 -2.59 4.58
C ARG A 99 -15.61 -3.42 5.84
N ASP A 100 -15.32 -4.69 5.68
CA ASP A 100 -15.21 -5.64 6.79
C ASP A 100 -13.78 -5.81 7.33
N ALA A 101 -12.80 -5.06 6.80
CA ALA A 101 -11.43 -5.10 7.24
C ALA A 101 -11.26 -4.59 8.69
N GLY A 102 -10.38 -5.23 9.45
CA GLY A 102 -9.97 -4.79 10.79
C GLY A 102 -9.01 -3.59 10.76
N GLY A 103 -8.46 -3.28 9.60
CA GLY A 103 -7.56 -2.16 9.31
C GLY A 103 -7.06 -2.23 7.87
N TRP A 104 -6.24 -1.28 7.48
CA TRP A 104 -5.73 -1.16 6.11
C TRP A 104 -4.22 -0.97 6.08
N ILE A 105 -3.54 -1.75 5.25
CA ILE A 105 -2.14 -1.56 4.89
C ILE A 105 -2.12 -0.85 3.52
N VAL A 106 -1.80 0.43 3.52
CA VAL A 106 -1.79 1.26 2.30
C VAL A 106 -0.42 1.18 1.65
N ALA A 107 -0.37 0.56 0.46
CA ALA A 107 0.84 0.33 -0.32
C ALA A 107 0.73 0.96 -1.71
N LEU A 108 1.89 1.27 -2.30
CA LEU A 108 2.02 1.86 -3.62
C LEU A 108 2.55 0.81 -4.61
N ALA A 109 1.92 0.69 -5.77
CA ALA A 109 2.30 -0.30 -6.79
C ALA A 109 3.65 0.00 -7.48
N ASP A 110 4.20 1.19 -7.27
CA ASP A 110 5.50 1.62 -7.78
C ASP A 110 6.65 1.51 -6.77
N MET A 111 6.42 0.81 -5.65
CA MET A 111 7.43 0.51 -4.62
C MET A 111 7.75 -0.99 -4.57
N PRO A 112 8.46 -1.54 -5.57
CA PRO A 112 8.65 -2.99 -5.73
C PRO A 112 9.68 -3.60 -4.77
N ARG A 113 10.41 -2.81 -3.99
CA ARG A 113 11.56 -3.28 -3.17
C ARG A 113 11.25 -3.39 -1.67
N ILE A 114 10.04 -3.11 -1.24
CA ILE A 114 9.63 -3.27 0.17
C ILE A 114 9.61 -4.77 0.49
N ARG A 115 10.39 -5.19 1.49
CA ARG A 115 10.51 -6.60 1.85
C ARG A 115 9.25 -7.13 2.54
N PRO A 116 8.84 -8.39 2.27
CA PRO A 116 7.68 -9.01 2.95
C PRO A 116 7.76 -8.96 4.47
N ILE A 117 8.95 -9.15 5.05
CA ILE A 117 9.16 -9.09 6.52
C ILE A 117 8.86 -7.70 7.09
N THR A 118 9.16 -6.63 6.35
CA THR A 118 8.82 -5.26 6.75
C THR A 118 7.31 -5.06 6.78
N ILE A 119 6.61 -5.54 5.75
CA ILE A 119 5.15 -5.52 5.66
C ILE A 119 4.52 -6.31 6.82
N GLN A 120 5.04 -7.52 7.12
CA GLN A 120 4.60 -8.34 8.24
C GLN A 120 4.72 -7.61 9.58
N ARG A 121 5.84 -6.93 9.84
CA ARG A 121 6.04 -6.16 11.07
C ARG A 121 5.01 -5.03 11.21
N VAL A 122 4.70 -4.31 10.13
CA VAL A 122 3.67 -3.27 10.10
C VAL A 122 2.29 -3.90 10.41
N THR A 123 1.96 -5.02 9.78
CA THR A 123 0.70 -5.73 9.98
C THR A 123 0.55 -6.23 11.42
N GLN A 124 1.61 -6.80 11.99
CA GLN A 124 1.62 -7.29 13.38
C GLN A 124 1.41 -6.17 14.39
N ALA A 125 2.10 -5.03 14.21
CA ALA A 125 1.92 -3.89 15.10
C ALA A 125 0.49 -3.32 15.03
N LEU A 126 -0.11 -3.30 13.82
CA LEU A 126 -1.49 -2.90 13.63
C LEU A 126 -2.45 -3.86 14.32
N ALA A 127 -2.23 -5.18 14.19
CA ALA A 127 -3.00 -6.22 14.87
C ALA A 127 -2.85 -6.16 16.40
N ALA A 128 -1.71 -5.70 16.91
CA ALA A 128 -1.47 -5.44 18.33
C ALA A 128 -2.15 -4.16 18.84
N GLY A 129 -2.91 -3.45 18.01
CA GLY A 129 -3.73 -2.29 18.41
C GLY A 129 -3.12 -0.93 18.13
N ALA A 130 -2.00 -0.85 17.44
CA ALA A 130 -1.45 0.43 17.02
C ALA A 130 -2.46 1.20 16.14
N ALA A 131 -2.53 2.51 16.32
CA ALA A 131 -3.48 3.37 15.61
C ALA A 131 -3.07 3.60 14.15
N ILE A 132 -1.82 4.02 13.97
CA ILE A 132 -1.14 4.20 12.68
C ILE A 132 0.25 3.59 12.82
N VAL A 133 0.70 2.85 11.82
CA VAL A 133 2.03 2.21 11.80
C VAL A 133 2.72 2.52 10.48
N ALA A 134 4.00 2.81 10.53
CA ALA A 134 4.80 2.93 9.32
C ALA A 134 6.23 2.39 9.57
N PRO A 135 6.88 1.80 8.57
CA PRO A 135 8.29 1.48 8.68
C PRO A 135 9.11 2.76 8.59
N SER A 136 10.30 2.74 9.18
CA SER A 136 11.30 3.79 9.00
C SER A 136 12.66 3.21 8.65
N TYR A 137 13.40 3.94 7.83
CA TYR A 137 14.76 3.62 7.45
C TYR A 137 15.63 4.87 7.60
N GLN A 138 16.70 4.78 8.40
CA GLN A 138 17.60 5.90 8.72
C GLN A 138 16.88 7.15 9.26
N GLY A 139 15.80 6.94 10.02
CA GLY A 139 14.99 8.01 10.60
C GLY A 139 13.88 8.57 9.70
N ASP A 140 13.88 8.22 8.41
CA ASP A 140 12.84 8.64 7.47
C ASP A 140 11.68 7.64 7.44
N ARG A 141 10.45 8.14 7.55
CA ARG A 141 9.23 7.35 7.49
C ARG A 141 8.91 6.92 6.06
N GLY A 142 8.73 5.61 5.85
CA GLY A 142 8.43 5.01 4.57
C GLY A 142 7.00 4.44 4.43
N HIS A 143 6.88 3.52 3.49
CA HIS A 143 5.71 2.71 3.15
C HIS A 143 5.97 1.22 3.43
N PRO A 144 4.89 0.39 3.56
CA PRO A 144 3.48 0.77 3.56
C PRO A 144 3.06 1.43 4.88
N VAL A 145 1.92 2.12 4.87
CA VAL A 145 1.37 2.71 6.09
C VAL A 145 0.13 1.94 6.53
N GLY A 146 0.15 1.44 7.77
CA GLY A 146 -0.99 0.77 8.39
C GLY A 146 -1.90 1.73 9.12
N PHE A 147 -3.22 1.56 8.95
CA PHE A 147 -4.27 2.32 9.64
C PHE A 147 -5.25 1.37 10.33
N GLY A 148 -5.48 1.57 11.62
CA GLY A 148 -6.50 0.84 12.36
C GLY A 148 -7.92 1.21 11.92
N GLN A 149 -8.89 0.34 12.21
CA GLN A 149 -10.29 0.46 11.81
C GLN A 149 -10.93 1.81 12.17
N ARG A 150 -10.46 2.46 13.25
CA ARG A 150 -10.95 3.79 13.69
C ARG A 150 -10.81 4.87 12.61
N TYR A 151 -9.87 4.73 11.68
CA TYR A 151 -9.63 5.69 10.60
C TYR A 151 -10.49 5.47 9.36
N ARG A 152 -11.41 4.49 9.37
CA ARG A 152 -12.29 4.20 8.22
C ARG A 152 -12.93 5.46 7.64
N HIS A 153 -13.63 6.23 8.47
CA HIS A 153 -14.37 7.40 8.00
C HIS A 153 -13.45 8.48 7.44
N GLU A 154 -12.29 8.71 8.07
CA GLU A 154 -11.31 9.67 7.57
C GLU A 154 -10.70 9.23 6.24
N LEU A 155 -10.38 7.92 6.10
CA LEU A 155 -9.86 7.35 4.86
C LEU A 155 -10.90 7.39 3.73
N GLN A 156 -12.16 7.11 4.03
CA GLN A 156 -13.25 7.18 3.04
C GLN A 156 -13.61 8.61 2.62
N ALA A 157 -13.30 9.60 3.45
CA ALA A 157 -13.53 11.02 3.17
C ALA A 157 -12.36 11.69 2.42
N LEU A 158 -11.32 10.93 2.06
CA LEU A 158 -10.16 11.48 1.33
C LEU A 158 -10.54 11.92 -0.07
N THR A 159 -9.97 13.05 -0.49
CA THR A 159 -10.12 13.65 -1.82
C THR A 159 -8.77 14.17 -2.33
N GLY A 160 -8.66 14.41 -3.64
CA GLY A 160 -7.47 15.01 -4.25
C GLY A 160 -6.22 14.13 -4.13
N ASP A 161 -5.05 14.75 -4.27
CA ASP A 161 -3.75 14.06 -4.42
C ASP A 161 -3.02 13.77 -3.11
N SER A 162 -3.41 14.36 -1.99
CA SER A 162 -2.65 14.27 -0.73
C SER A 162 -2.67 12.87 -0.08
N GLY A 163 -3.50 11.96 -0.56
CA GLY A 163 -3.66 10.62 0.00
C GLY A 163 -3.91 10.66 1.52
N ALA A 164 -3.41 9.68 2.25
CA ALA A 164 -3.52 9.63 3.70
C ALA A 164 -2.48 10.49 4.45
N ARG A 165 -1.62 11.24 3.74
CA ARG A 165 -0.55 12.05 4.37
C ARG A 165 -1.09 13.03 5.40
N ALA A 166 -2.23 13.67 5.11
CA ALA A 166 -2.85 14.62 6.03
C ALA A 166 -3.35 13.95 7.31
N ILE A 167 -3.86 12.71 7.23
CA ILE A 167 -4.27 11.93 8.41
C ILE A 167 -3.04 11.64 9.28
N VAL A 168 -1.95 11.15 8.68
CA VAL A 168 -0.70 10.87 9.40
C VAL A 168 -0.15 12.13 10.08
N GLN A 169 -0.14 13.27 9.38
CA GLN A 169 0.35 14.54 9.91
C GLN A 169 -0.46 15.04 11.12
N ARG A 170 -1.79 14.94 11.07
CA ARG A 170 -2.66 15.34 12.19
C ARG A 170 -2.53 14.40 13.41
N ASN A 171 -2.12 13.17 13.19
CA ASN A 171 -2.05 12.13 14.23
C ASN A 171 -0.61 11.70 14.55
N GLN A 172 0.39 12.57 14.38
CA GLN A 172 1.81 12.22 14.56
C GLN A 172 2.11 11.53 15.90
N ALA A 173 1.47 11.95 16.98
CA ALA A 173 1.65 11.36 18.30
C ALA A 173 1.12 9.89 18.41
N LEU A 174 0.30 9.46 17.46
CA LEU A 174 -0.28 8.11 17.39
C LEU A 174 0.41 7.24 16.33
N VAL A 175 1.41 7.77 15.64
CA VAL A 175 2.17 7.03 14.64
C VAL A 175 3.26 6.22 15.32
N GLN A 176 3.14 4.91 15.23
CA GLN A 176 4.20 3.99 15.64
C GLN A 176 5.15 3.78 14.46
N LEU A 177 6.40 4.19 14.61
CA LEU A 177 7.46 3.89 13.65
C LEU A 177 8.11 2.55 13.99
N ILE A 178 8.34 1.74 12.96
CA ILE A 178 9.08 0.48 13.05
C ILE A 178 10.40 0.69 12.34
N GLU A 179 11.46 0.94 13.12
CA GLU A 179 12.81 1.08 12.60
C GLU A 179 13.28 -0.25 12.00
N GLY A 180 13.91 -0.19 10.83
CA GLY A 180 14.40 -1.36 10.11
C GLY A 180 15.55 -1.05 9.17
N ASP A 181 16.04 -2.11 8.53
CA ASP A 181 17.15 -2.10 7.57
C ASP A 181 16.68 -2.26 6.11
N ASP A 182 15.45 -1.82 5.83
CA ASP A 182 14.82 -1.96 4.51
C ASP A 182 14.79 -0.62 3.76
N PRO A 183 15.76 -0.33 2.89
CA PRO A 183 15.76 0.90 2.09
C PRO A 183 14.58 0.96 1.10
N GLY A 184 14.00 -0.19 0.72
CA GLY A 184 12.86 -0.28 -0.19
C GLY A 184 11.65 0.52 0.28
N VAL A 185 11.52 0.78 1.59
CA VAL A 185 10.40 1.56 2.16
C VAL A 185 10.39 3.04 1.73
N LEU A 186 11.51 3.55 1.22
CA LEU A 186 11.68 4.91 0.73
C LEU A 186 11.84 5.01 -0.80
N LEU A 187 11.85 3.85 -1.51
CA LEU A 187 12.17 3.79 -2.93
C LEU A 187 10.91 3.62 -3.78
N ASP A 188 10.39 4.71 -4.30
CA ASP A 188 9.39 4.73 -5.36
C ASP A 188 10.03 4.94 -6.73
N ILE A 189 9.41 4.39 -7.76
CA ILE A 189 9.84 4.55 -9.16
C ILE A 189 8.96 5.60 -9.81
N ASP A 190 9.43 6.84 -9.91
CA ASP A 190 8.73 7.92 -10.58
C ASP A 190 9.21 8.16 -12.01
N ARG A 191 10.49 7.93 -12.28
CA ARG A 191 11.15 8.15 -13.56
C ARG A 191 11.96 6.94 -13.98
N ARG A 192 12.29 6.81 -15.27
CA ARG A 192 13.18 5.76 -15.77
C ARG A 192 14.57 5.78 -15.12
N SER A 193 15.07 6.97 -14.73
CA SER A 193 16.32 7.11 -14.00
C SER A 193 16.30 6.44 -12.61
N ASP A 194 15.13 6.26 -12.01
CA ASP A 194 15.04 5.65 -10.68
C ASP A 194 15.28 4.12 -10.74
N LEU A 195 15.13 3.51 -11.92
CA LEU A 195 15.46 2.10 -12.14
C LEU A 195 16.93 1.78 -11.80
N THR A 196 17.85 2.71 -12.06
CA THR A 196 19.28 2.51 -11.73
C THR A 196 19.56 2.45 -10.23
N ARG A 197 18.72 3.10 -9.41
CA ARG A 197 18.82 3.04 -7.93
C ARG A 197 18.40 1.69 -7.38
N LEU A 198 17.53 0.97 -8.08
CA LEU A 198 17.10 -0.38 -7.68
C LEU A 198 18.21 -1.42 -7.84
N MET A 199 19.20 -1.16 -8.71
CA MET A 199 20.32 -2.05 -9.00
C MET A 199 21.45 -1.93 -7.97
N SER A 200 21.43 -0.90 -7.13
CA SER A 200 22.52 -0.55 -6.19
C SER A 200 22.27 -1.02 -4.75
N HIS A 201 21.14 -1.68 -4.48
CA HIS A 201 20.69 -2.16 -3.18
C HIS A 201 20.10 -3.57 -3.28
#